data_88dc2fcaae39d764255370f4bb4f92e6
#
_entry.id   88dc2fcaae39d764255370f4bb4f92e6
#
_cell.length_a   1.000
_cell.length_b   1.000
_cell.length_c   1.000
_cell.angle_alpha   90.00
_cell.angle_beta   90.00
_cell.angle_gamma   90.00
#
_symmetry.space_group_name_H-M   'P 1'
#
loop_
_entity.id
_entity.type
_entity.pdbx_description
1 polymer ?
#
loop_
_entity_poly.entity_id
_entity_poly.type
_entity_poly.pdbx_seq_one_letter_code
_entity_poly.pdbx_strand_id
1 'polypeptide(L)'
;MVIDLQNVSFKYENVNVIQEITAHFSPGELVSLVGPNGAGKTTLLKLISGTLKPSSGKIYIYDQQSHNLTNKKRAVWISMVPQNPKLPDEISIPDFVMLGRNPHLGLLQWESKKDFDIARKSMSLTEIDYLSKRKLGEISGGERQRTMLALAITQESPIMLLDEPTSNLDISHQIKVIKLIRKIHEQKSGFGVTILAIHDLNIAAQFSDRILLFSKGSIAADGTPKEVLTKNNIESIYGSEVTIITHPEHGTPVIIS
;
A
#
# COMPACT_ATOMS: atom_id res chain seq x y z
N MET A 1 -8.84 -1.36 -16.69
CA MET A 1 -8.09 -0.40 -15.86
C MET A 1 -8.70 -0.41 -14.47
N VAL A 2 -7.91 -0.44 -13.40
CA VAL A 2 -8.45 -0.48 -12.02
C VAL A 2 -8.45 0.92 -11.41
N ILE A 3 -7.34 1.64 -11.57
CA ILE A 3 -7.20 3.03 -11.11
C ILE A 3 -6.67 3.85 -12.27
N ASP A 4 -7.28 5.03 -12.49
CA ASP A 4 -6.84 5.98 -13.51
C ASP A 4 -6.76 7.39 -12.90
N LEU A 5 -5.59 7.99 -12.99
CA LEU A 5 -5.26 9.33 -12.52
C LEU A 5 -5.08 10.24 -13.73
N GLN A 6 -5.87 11.31 -13.83
CA GLN A 6 -5.86 12.25 -14.96
C GLN A 6 -5.50 13.66 -14.46
N ASN A 7 -4.25 14.08 -14.70
CA ASN A 7 -3.71 15.41 -14.36
C ASN A 7 -4.01 15.80 -12.90
N VAL A 8 -3.80 14.85 -11.97
CA VAL A 8 -4.12 15.01 -10.56
C VAL A 8 -3.13 15.92 -9.89
N SER A 9 -3.63 16.99 -9.26
CA SER A 9 -2.81 17.87 -8.41
C SER A 9 -3.45 18.01 -7.02
N PHE A 10 -2.60 18.24 -6.03
CA PHE A 10 -3.04 18.47 -4.67
C PHE A 10 -2.10 19.41 -3.92
N LYS A 11 -2.69 20.28 -3.11
CA LYS A 11 -1.97 21.17 -2.21
C LYS A 11 -2.53 21.10 -0.81
N TYR A 12 -1.64 21.16 0.19
CA TYR A 12 -2.00 21.49 1.56
C TYR A 12 -1.87 23.01 1.72
N GLU A 13 -3.00 23.68 2.03
CA GLU A 13 -3.04 25.14 2.08
C GLU A 13 -2.45 25.75 0.78
N ASN A 14 -1.24 26.30 0.85
CA ASN A 14 -0.55 26.92 -0.29
C ASN A 14 0.66 26.12 -0.80
N VAL A 15 0.94 24.92 -0.26
CA VAL A 15 2.08 24.10 -0.65
C VAL A 15 1.62 23.02 -1.64
N ASN A 16 2.13 23.08 -2.88
CA ASN A 16 1.90 22.02 -3.87
C ASN A 16 2.65 20.76 -3.47
N VAL A 17 1.92 19.66 -3.27
CA VAL A 17 2.50 18.35 -2.87
C VAL A 17 2.40 17.33 -3.99
N ILE A 18 1.35 17.41 -4.81
CA ILE A 18 1.16 16.60 -6.02
C ILE A 18 0.93 17.55 -7.19
N GLN A 19 1.63 17.31 -8.30
CA GLN A 19 1.63 18.16 -9.47
C GLN A 19 1.37 17.35 -10.73
N GLU A 20 0.17 17.52 -11.31
CA GLU A 20 -0.27 17.02 -12.61
C GLU A 20 0.03 15.53 -12.86
N ILE A 21 -0.15 14.69 -11.83
CA ILE A 21 0.10 13.25 -11.98
C ILE A 21 -0.95 12.64 -12.90
N THR A 22 -0.46 12.00 -13.96
CA THR A 22 -1.22 11.12 -14.84
C THR A 22 -0.58 9.74 -14.79
N ALA A 23 -1.34 8.75 -14.33
CA ALA A 23 -0.90 7.36 -14.21
C ALA A 23 -2.10 6.43 -14.20
N HIS A 24 -1.91 5.21 -14.67
CA HIS A 24 -2.93 4.16 -14.62
C HIS A 24 -2.38 2.91 -13.97
N PHE A 25 -3.23 2.15 -13.29
CA PHE A 25 -2.87 0.90 -12.64
C PHE A 25 -3.78 -0.21 -13.17
N SER A 26 -3.15 -1.31 -13.58
CA SER A 26 -3.80 -2.45 -14.20
C SER A 26 -4.06 -3.58 -13.19
N PRO A 27 -5.03 -4.45 -13.45
CA PRO A 27 -5.22 -5.63 -12.62
C PRO A 27 -3.95 -6.51 -12.61
N GLY A 28 -3.63 -7.08 -11.46
CA GLY A 28 -2.49 -7.97 -11.28
C GLY A 28 -1.15 -7.27 -11.08
N GLU A 29 -1.09 -5.93 -11.04
CA GLU A 29 0.16 -5.21 -10.78
C GLU A 29 0.43 -5.04 -9.28
N LEU A 30 1.66 -5.34 -8.87
CA LEU A 30 2.23 -4.89 -7.61
C LEU A 30 3.17 -3.72 -7.89
N VAL A 31 2.74 -2.53 -7.49
CA VAL A 31 3.42 -1.27 -7.84
C VAL A 31 4.05 -0.64 -6.60
N SER A 32 5.33 -0.30 -6.67
CA SER A 32 6.00 0.48 -5.63
C SER A 32 6.10 1.95 -6.00
N LEU A 33 5.72 2.80 -5.04
CA LEU A 33 5.98 4.24 -5.07
C LEU A 33 7.28 4.49 -4.30
N VAL A 34 8.33 4.91 -4.99
CA VAL A 34 9.63 5.20 -4.39
C VAL A 34 10.01 6.66 -4.58
N GLY A 35 10.92 7.18 -3.79
CA GLY A 35 11.37 8.57 -3.86
C GLY A 35 11.69 9.14 -2.48
N PRO A 36 12.32 10.31 -2.40
CA PRO A 36 12.70 10.98 -1.15
C PRO A 36 11.51 11.22 -0.21
N ASN A 37 11.82 11.53 1.06
CA ASN A 37 10.81 11.96 2.01
C ASN A 37 10.16 13.26 1.54
N GLY A 38 8.84 13.37 1.69
CA GLY A 38 8.09 14.53 1.22
C GLY A 38 7.83 14.57 -0.30
N ALA A 39 8.24 13.58 -1.09
CA ALA A 39 8.00 13.56 -2.53
C ALA A 39 6.53 13.37 -2.94
N GLY A 40 5.61 13.09 -1.99
CA GLY A 40 4.17 13.00 -2.25
C GLY A 40 3.56 11.59 -2.24
N LYS A 41 4.35 10.53 -1.98
CA LYS A 41 3.90 9.11 -2.00
C LYS A 41 2.66 8.85 -1.14
N THR A 42 2.75 9.16 0.16
CA THR A 42 1.61 9.06 1.12
C THR A 42 0.41 9.88 0.67
N THR A 43 0.64 11.08 0.13
CA THR A 43 -0.43 11.96 -0.35
C THR A 43 -1.14 11.34 -1.55
N LEU A 44 -0.41 10.72 -2.47
CA LEU A 44 -1.02 10.02 -3.59
C LEU A 44 -1.87 8.82 -3.12
N LEU A 45 -1.39 8.02 -2.17
CA LEU A 45 -2.19 6.93 -1.59
C LEU A 45 -3.47 7.44 -0.93
N LYS A 46 -3.41 8.57 -0.21
CA LYS A 46 -4.59 9.21 0.39
C LYS A 46 -5.57 9.78 -0.64
N LEU A 47 -5.08 10.26 -1.78
CA LEU A 47 -5.92 10.70 -2.89
C LEU A 47 -6.63 9.51 -3.56
N ILE A 48 -5.92 8.42 -3.84
CA ILE A 48 -6.49 7.19 -4.41
C ILE A 48 -7.52 6.60 -3.45
N SER A 49 -7.22 6.51 -2.14
CA SER A 49 -8.16 6.00 -1.13
C SER A 49 -9.38 6.89 -0.92
N GLY A 50 -9.36 8.13 -1.45
CA GLY A 50 -10.41 9.13 -1.25
C GLY A 50 -10.44 9.75 0.15
N THR A 51 -9.40 9.54 0.94
CA THR A 51 -9.18 10.27 2.22
C THR A 51 -8.91 11.75 1.98
N LEU A 52 -8.28 12.07 0.84
CA LEU A 52 -8.09 13.43 0.35
C LEU A 52 -8.82 13.60 -0.98
N LYS A 53 -9.26 14.83 -1.25
CA LYS A 53 -9.86 15.23 -2.54
C LYS A 53 -8.81 15.99 -3.35
N PRO A 54 -8.59 15.66 -4.64
CA PRO A 54 -7.64 16.41 -5.47
C PRO A 54 -8.06 17.87 -5.61
N SER A 55 -7.08 18.77 -5.68
CA SER A 55 -7.30 20.20 -5.95
C SER A 55 -7.68 20.43 -7.41
N SER A 56 -7.12 19.63 -8.33
CA SER A 56 -7.48 19.59 -9.75
C SER A 56 -7.25 18.18 -10.31
N GLY A 57 -7.74 17.93 -11.53
CA GLY A 57 -7.69 16.62 -12.15
C GLY A 57 -8.78 15.66 -11.66
N LYS A 58 -8.71 14.41 -12.07
CA LYS A 58 -9.73 13.39 -11.78
C LYS A 58 -9.09 12.06 -11.44
N ILE A 59 -9.73 11.33 -10.54
CA ILE A 59 -9.34 9.96 -10.15
C ILE A 59 -10.53 9.05 -10.44
N TYR A 60 -10.30 7.98 -11.18
CA TYR A 60 -11.30 6.96 -11.47
C TYR A 60 -10.88 5.64 -10.85
N ILE A 61 -11.86 4.93 -10.28
CA ILE A 61 -11.74 3.58 -9.74
C ILE A 61 -12.79 2.73 -10.46
N TYR A 62 -12.36 1.72 -11.23
CA TYR A 62 -13.25 0.92 -12.09
C TYR A 62 -14.20 1.80 -12.91
N ASP A 63 -13.64 2.77 -13.65
CA ASP A 63 -14.35 3.74 -14.51
C ASP A 63 -15.36 4.65 -13.79
N GLN A 64 -15.41 4.61 -12.45
CA GLN A 64 -16.22 5.52 -11.64
C GLN A 64 -15.34 6.58 -10.97
N GLN A 65 -15.75 7.82 -11.10
CA GLN A 65 -15.03 8.93 -10.50
C GLN A 65 -15.01 8.80 -8.97
N SER A 66 -13.81 8.78 -8.38
CA SER A 66 -13.57 8.46 -6.97
C SER A 66 -14.41 9.28 -5.99
N HIS A 67 -14.64 10.58 -6.28
CA HIS A 67 -15.43 11.44 -5.39
C HIS A 67 -16.94 11.15 -5.42
N ASN A 68 -17.44 10.43 -6.42
CA ASN A 68 -18.84 10.00 -6.52
C ASN A 68 -19.11 8.68 -5.78
N LEU A 69 -18.06 7.99 -5.33
CA LEU A 69 -18.20 6.75 -4.58
C LEU A 69 -18.72 7.02 -3.17
N THR A 70 -19.73 6.27 -2.74
CA THR A 70 -20.11 6.26 -1.33
C THR A 70 -18.98 5.66 -0.47
N ASN A 71 -18.91 6.04 0.81
CA ASN A 71 -17.90 5.52 1.72
C ASN A 71 -17.92 3.98 1.79
N LYS A 72 -19.12 3.38 1.80
CA LYS A 72 -19.29 1.92 1.79
C LYS A 72 -18.71 1.29 0.51
N LYS A 73 -19.04 1.81 -0.66
CA LYS A 73 -18.54 1.31 -1.95
C LYS A 73 -17.03 1.45 -2.04
N ARG A 74 -16.48 2.58 -1.60
CA ARG A 74 -15.04 2.81 -1.53
C ARG A 74 -14.36 1.78 -0.63
N ALA A 75 -14.89 1.54 0.56
CA ALA A 75 -14.36 0.55 1.49
C ALA A 75 -14.47 -0.90 0.99
N VAL A 76 -15.45 -1.24 0.15
CA VAL A 76 -15.49 -2.54 -0.53
C VAL A 76 -14.38 -2.67 -1.58
N TRP A 77 -14.01 -1.58 -2.23
CA TRP A 77 -13.04 -1.63 -3.33
C TRP A 77 -11.59 -1.38 -2.91
N ILE A 78 -11.38 -0.61 -1.84
CA ILE A 78 -10.04 -0.16 -1.43
C ILE A 78 -9.83 -0.46 0.05
N SER A 79 -8.79 -1.21 0.36
CA SER A 79 -8.21 -1.31 1.70
C SER A 79 -6.95 -0.46 1.78
N MET A 80 -6.71 0.17 2.94
CA MET A 80 -5.53 0.99 3.16
C MET A 80 -4.91 0.70 4.52
N VAL A 81 -3.61 0.41 4.52
CA VAL A 81 -2.78 0.33 5.72
C VAL A 81 -1.95 1.61 5.80
N PRO A 82 -2.26 2.54 6.70
CA PRO A 82 -1.48 3.77 6.88
C PRO A 82 -0.19 3.50 7.66
N GLN A 83 0.79 4.39 7.54
CA GLN A 83 2.13 4.25 8.15
C GLN A 83 2.07 4.13 9.68
N ASN A 84 1.42 5.06 10.37
CA ASN A 84 1.35 5.12 11.84
C ASN A 84 -0.08 5.46 12.31
N PRO A 85 -1.03 4.52 12.23
CA PRO A 85 -2.38 4.80 12.69
C PRO A 85 -2.45 4.88 14.21
N LYS A 86 -3.24 5.83 14.72
CA LYS A 86 -3.65 5.81 16.12
C LYS A 86 -4.73 4.74 16.28
N LEU A 87 -4.39 3.66 16.95
CA LEU A 87 -5.30 2.54 17.20
C LEU A 87 -5.76 2.55 18.66
N PRO A 88 -7.00 2.09 18.93
CA PRO A 88 -7.49 1.94 20.31
C PRO A 88 -6.80 0.76 20.99
N ASP A 89 -6.06 1.03 22.05
CA ASP A 89 -5.25 0.01 22.74
C ASP A 89 -6.10 -1.11 23.39
N GLU A 90 -7.36 -0.81 23.74
CA GLU A 90 -8.26 -1.72 24.47
C GLU A 90 -8.98 -2.76 23.61
N ILE A 91 -8.97 -2.63 22.28
CA ILE A 91 -9.64 -3.57 21.39
C ILE A 91 -8.87 -4.89 21.30
N SER A 92 -9.57 -6.03 21.31
CA SER A 92 -8.95 -7.33 21.09
C SER A 92 -8.48 -7.49 19.64
N ILE A 93 -7.43 -8.30 19.43
CA ILE A 93 -6.90 -8.54 18.08
C ILE A 93 -7.96 -9.14 17.14
N PRO A 94 -8.74 -10.17 17.53
CA PRO A 94 -9.80 -10.70 16.68
C PRO A 94 -10.88 -9.67 16.32
N ASP A 95 -11.32 -8.85 17.30
CA ASP A 95 -12.35 -7.83 17.06
C ASP A 95 -11.81 -6.75 16.12
N PHE A 96 -10.56 -6.34 16.30
CA PHE A 96 -9.92 -5.39 15.40
C PHE A 96 -9.84 -5.92 13.96
N VAL A 97 -9.41 -7.16 13.77
CA VAL A 97 -9.33 -7.79 12.44
C VAL A 97 -10.73 -7.93 11.82
N MET A 98 -11.73 -8.23 12.64
CA MET A 98 -13.14 -8.35 12.21
C MET A 98 -13.69 -7.02 11.66
N LEU A 99 -13.20 -5.85 12.08
CA LEU A 99 -13.61 -4.55 11.50
C LEU A 99 -13.42 -4.51 9.98
N GLY A 100 -12.52 -5.33 9.43
CA GLY A 100 -12.36 -5.48 7.98
C GLY A 100 -13.63 -5.95 7.28
N ARG A 101 -14.59 -6.59 7.98
CA ARG A 101 -15.85 -7.05 7.39
C ARG A 101 -16.93 -5.98 7.35
N ASN A 102 -16.80 -4.88 8.10
CA ASN A 102 -17.80 -3.82 8.16
C ASN A 102 -18.32 -3.33 6.80
N PRO A 103 -17.50 -3.14 5.75
CA PRO A 103 -17.99 -2.72 4.44
C PRO A 103 -18.97 -3.70 3.79
N HIS A 104 -18.90 -4.97 4.16
CA HIS A 104 -19.73 -6.05 3.59
C HIS A 104 -21.05 -6.25 4.35
N LEU A 105 -21.17 -5.70 5.57
CA LEU A 105 -22.36 -5.86 6.38
C LEU A 105 -23.46 -4.86 5.98
N GLY A 106 -24.71 -5.31 6.07
CA GLY A 106 -25.90 -4.44 5.96
C GLY A 106 -26.11 -3.59 7.21
N LEU A 107 -27.03 -2.61 7.14
CA LEU A 107 -27.27 -1.65 8.23
C LEU A 107 -27.68 -2.31 9.58
N LEU A 108 -28.35 -3.46 9.53
CA LEU A 108 -28.80 -4.23 10.71
C LEU A 108 -28.30 -5.68 10.67
N GLN A 109 -27.21 -5.91 9.94
CA GLN A 109 -26.66 -7.25 9.76
C GLN A 109 -25.50 -7.45 10.73
N TRP A 110 -25.54 -8.58 11.44
CA TRP A 110 -24.45 -9.08 12.27
C TRP A 110 -23.49 -9.92 11.45
N GLU A 111 -22.28 -10.07 11.94
CA GLU A 111 -21.23 -10.91 11.34
C GLU A 111 -21.72 -12.36 11.27
N SER A 112 -21.52 -12.96 10.11
CA SER A 112 -21.85 -14.36 9.85
C SER A 112 -20.68 -15.28 10.18
N LYS A 113 -20.92 -16.60 10.25
CA LYS A 113 -19.85 -17.59 10.38
C LYS A 113 -18.78 -17.41 9.30
N LYS A 114 -19.18 -17.07 8.07
CA LYS A 114 -18.25 -16.80 6.96
C LYS A 114 -17.30 -15.63 7.27
N ASP A 115 -17.80 -14.57 7.90
CA ASP A 115 -16.97 -13.39 8.24
C ASP A 115 -15.92 -13.75 9.30
N PHE A 116 -16.31 -14.54 10.31
CA PHE A 116 -15.38 -15.08 11.30
C PHE A 116 -14.31 -16.00 10.68
N ASP A 117 -14.69 -16.84 9.72
CA ASP A 117 -13.74 -17.74 9.03
C ASP A 117 -12.75 -16.94 8.16
N ILE A 118 -13.21 -15.86 7.49
CA ILE A 118 -12.35 -14.94 6.74
C ILE A 118 -11.35 -14.25 7.69
N ALA A 119 -11.82 -13.69 8.79
CA ALA A 119 -10.94 -13.02 9.76
C ALA A 119 -9.90 -13.98 10.34
N ARG A 120 -10.30 -15.19 10.72
CA ARG A 120 -9.41 -16.23 11.23
C ARG A 120 -8.34 -16.61 10.18
N LYS A 121 -8.76 -16.83 8.92
CA LYS A 121 -7.84 -17.11 7.82
C LYS A 121 -6.83 -15.96 7.62
N SER A 122 -7.29 -14.71 7.71
CA SER A 122 -6.41 -13.54 7.59
C SER A 122 -5.39 -13.48 8.74
N MET A 123 -5.81 -13.78 9.97
CA MET A 123 -4.91 -13.87 11.13
C MET A 123 -3.86 -14.97 10.93
N SER A 124 -4.26 -16.13 10.43
CA SER A 124 -3.35 -17.24 10.15
C SER A 124 -2.35 -16.88 9.02
N LEU A 125 -2.82 -16.24 7.94
CA LEU A 125 -1.94 -15.79 6.86
C LEU A 125 -0.87 -14.79 7.33
N THR A 126 -1.20 -13.95 8.31
CA THR A 126 -0.29 -12.95 8.89
C THR A 126 0.47 -13.45 10.12
N GLU A 127 0.32 -14.75 10.45
CA GLU A 127 1.02 -15.39 11.58
C GLU A 127 0.76 -14.69 12.92
N ILE A 128 -0.50 -14.33 13.20
CA ILE A 128 -0.90 -13.68 14.46
C ILE A 128 -1.96 -14.46 15.26
N ASP A 129 -2.21 -15.73 14.93
CA ASP A 129 -3.20 -16.55 15.65
C ASP A 129 -2.94 -16.62 17.16
N TYR A 130 -1.65 -16.65 17.56
CA TYR A 130 -1.24 -16.69 18.96
C TYR A 130 -1.61 -15.42 19.74
N LEU A 131 -1.94 -14.32 19.03
CA LEU A 131 -2.37 -13.06 19.63
C LEU A 131 -3.88 -12.98 19.87
N SER A 132 -4.63 -14.06 19.60
CA SER A 132 -6.11 -14.07 19.67
C SER A 132 -6.70 -13.70 21.06
N LYS A 133 -5.89 -13.78 22.11
CA LYS A 133 -6.29 -13.39 23.49
C LYS A 133 -5.68 -12.05 23.94
N ARG A 134 -4.96 -11.35 23.04
CA ARG A 134 -4.29 -10.08 23.33
C ARG A 134 -5.10 -8.89 22.84
N LYS A 135 -4.81 -7.73 23.42
CA LYS A 135 -5.28 -6.41 22.96
C LYS A 135 -4.21 -5.70 22.15
N LEU A 136 -4.61 -4.72 21.34
CA LEU A 136 -3.68 -3.94 20.49
C LEU A 136 -2.59 -3.21 21.28
N GLY A 137 -2.88 -2.76 22.50
CA GLY A 137 -1.89 -2.11 23.37
C GLY A 137 -0.83 -3.05 23.96
N GLU A 138 -1.02 -4.39 23.86
CA GLU A 138 -0.17 -5.41 24.47
C GLU A 138 0.83 -6.04 23.49
N ILE A 139 0.86 -5.58 22.24
CA ILE A 139 1.65 -6.20 21.18
C ILE A 139 2.76 -5.28 20.67
N SER A 140 3.83 -5.89 20.17
CA SER A 140 4.97 -5.19 19.58
C SER A 140 4.62 -4.46 18.28
N GLY A 141 5.47 -3.53 17.82
CA GLY A 141 5.29 -2.81 16.58
C GLY A 141 5.16 -3.72 15.35
N GLY A 142 5.96 -4.78 15.28
CA GLY A 142 5.88 -5.76 14.18
C GLY A 142 4.60 -6.60 14.21
N GLU A 143 4.12 -6.99 15.39
CA GLU A 143 2.82 -7.66 15.56
C GLU A 143 1.68 -6.73 15.21
N ARG A 144 1.75 -5.45 15.60
CA ARG A 144 0.77 -4.42 15.23
C ARG A 144 0.71 -4.26 13.71
N GLN A 145 1.86 -4.25 13.02
CA GLN A 145 1.91 -4.18 11.56
C GLN A 145 1.24 -5.39 10.89
N ARG A 146 1.55 -6.63 11.37
CA ARG A 146 0.88 -7.83 10.86
C ARG A 146 -0.62 -7.84 11.14
N THR A 147 -1.05 -7.29 12.29
CA THR A 147 -2.48 -7.15 12.63
C THR A 147 -3.19 -6.16 11.69
N MET A 148 -2.54 -5.06 11.32
CA MET A 148 -3.05 -4.12 10.32
C MET A 148 -3.20 -4.78 8.94
N LEU A 149 -2.22 -5.60 8.54
CA LEU A 149 -2.31 -6.37 7.31
C LEU A 149 -3.46 -7.39 7.36
N ALA A 150 -3.65 -8.08 8.51
CA ALA A 150 -4.78 -8.99 8.70
C ALA A 150 -6.13 -8.29 8.50
N LEU A 151 -6.31 -7.10 9.07
CA LEU A 151 -7.52 -6.29 8.84
C LEU A 151 -7.70 -5.97 7.35
N ALA A 152 -6.64 -5.51 6.67
CA ALA A 152 -6.71 -5.16 5.25
C ALA A 152 -7.02 -6.37 4.34
N ILE A 153 -6.53 -7.57 4.70
CA ILE A 153 -6.85 -8.83 4.01
C ILE A 153 -8.30 -9.23 4.27
N THR A 154 -8.75 -9.11 5.53
CA THR A 154 -10.12 -9.46 5.96
C THR A 154 -11.16 -8.61 5.22
N GLN A 155 -10.79 -7.42 4.78
CA GLN A 155 -11.65 -6.55 3.98
C GLN A 155 -11.91 -7.10 2.56
N GLU A 156 -11.09 -8.05 2.07
CA GLU A 156 -11.21 -8.66 0.72
C GLU A 156 -11.33 -7.65 -0.42
N SER A 157 -10.76 -6.47 -0.26
CA SER A 157 -10.81 -5.42 -1.29
C SER A 157 -9.86 -5.74 -2.45
N PRO A 158 -10.26 -5.52 -3.71
CA PRO A 158 -9.38 -5.74 -4.85
C PRO A 158 -8.18 -4.77 -4.90
N ILE A 159 -8.33 -3.56 -4.40
CA ILE A 159 -7.24 -2.56 -4.31
C ILE A 159 -6.69 -2.55 -2.90
N MET A 160 -5.37 -2.75 -2.76
CA MET A 160 -4.68 -2.67 -1.48
C MET A 160 -3.61 -1.58 -1.54
N LEU A 161 -3.74 -0.58 -0.67
CA LEU A 161 -2.82 0.54 -0.54
C LEU A 161 -2.04 0.41 0.78
N LEU A 162 -0.72 0.43 0.70
CA LEU A 162 0.17 0.23 1.84
C LEU A 162 1.14 1.40 1.95
N ASP A 163 1.05 2.13 3.03
CA ASP A 163 1.91 3.30 3.27
C ASP A 163 3.02 2.92 4.25
N GLU A 164 4.22 2.70 3.71
CA GLU A 164 5.43 2.29 4.43
C GLU A 164 5.22 1.08 5.36
N PRO A 165 4.74 -0.04 4.83
CA PRO A 165 4.35 -1.20 5.64
C PRO A 165 5.52 -1.87 6.38
N THR A 166 6.74 -1.44 6.12
CA THR A 166 7.97 -1.98 6.73
C THR A 166 8.72 -0.97 7.60
N SER A 167 8.16 0.24 7.78
CA SER A 167 8.78 1.26 8.63
C SER A 167 8.93 0.75 10.08
N ASN A 168 10.06 1.09 10.71
CA ASN A 168 10.39 0.71 12.09
C ASN A 168 10.54 -0.80 12.35
N LEU A 169 10.71 -1.62 11.31
CA LEU A 169 11.03 -3.04 11.43
C LEU A 169 12.50 -3.28 11.13
N ASP A 170 13.11 -4.26 11.80
CA ASP A 170 14.42 -4.75 11.41
C ASP A 170 14.39 -5.46 10.04
N ILE A 171 15.55 -5.63 9.41
CA ILE A 171 15.68 -6.17 8.04
C ILE A 171 14.98 -7.53 7.92
N SER A 172 15.08 -8.40 8.93
CA SER A 172 14.50 -9.75 8.88
C SER A 172 12.97 -9.69 8.85
N HIS A 173 12.38 -8.81 9.64
CA HIS A 173 10.94 -8.58 9.68
C HIS A 173 10.43 -7.83 8.45
N GLN A 174 11.19 -6.88 7.90
CA GLN A 174 10.87 -6.19 6.66
C GLN A 174 10.68 -7.18 5.51
N ILE A 175 11.67 -8.07 5.31
CA ILE A 175 11.62 -9.10 4.26
C ILE A 175 10.42 -10.02 4.43
N LYS A 176 10.12 -10.46 5.67
CA LYS A 176 8.93 -11.30 5.95
C LYS A 176 7.63 -10.60 5.58
N VAL A 177 7.47 -9.33 5.96
CA VAL A 177 6.27 -8.54 5.65
C VAL A 177 6.11 -8.34 4.14
N ILE A 178 7.17 -8.02 3.41
CA ILE A 178 7.10 -7.85 1.96
C ILE A 178 6.79 -9.16 1.24
N LYS A 179 7.42 -10.28 1.64
CA LYS A 179 7.10 -11.61 1.10
C LYS A 179 5.64 -11.97 1.36
N LEU A 180 5.11 -11.63 2.54
CA LEU A 180 3.70 -11.83 2.86
C LEU A 180 2.80 -10.98 1.95
N ILE A 181 3.11 -9.69 1.75
CA ILE A 181 2.38 -8.81 0.83
C ILE A 181 2.38 -9.38 -0.59
N ARG A 182 3.53 -9.83 -1.11
CA ARG A 182 3.64 -10.45 -2.42
C ARG A 182 2.77 -11.71 -2.52
N LYS A 183 2.83 -12.60 -1.54
CA LYS A 183 1.99 -13.81 -1.46
C LYS A 183 0.49 -13.47 -1.47
N ILE A 184 0.07 -12.45 -0.69
CA ILE A 184 -1.33 -12.00 -0.65
C ILE A 184 -1.75 -11.45 -2.01
N HIS A 185 -0.89 -10.64 -2.63
CA HIS A 185 -1.14 -10.08 -3.96
C HIS A 185 -1.36 -11.19 -4.99
N GLU A 186 -0.50 -12.20 -5.04
CA GLU A 186 -0.61 -13.34 -5.95
C GLU A 186 -1.90 -14.16 -5.73
N GLN A 187 -2.37 -14.27 -4.50
CA GLN A 187 -3.64 -14.96 -4.18
C GLN A 187 -4.88 -14.21 -4.68
N LYS A 188 -4.80 -12.92 -5.01
CA LYS A 188 -5.91 -12.14 -5.58
C LYS A 188 -6.24 -12.51 -7.03
N SER A 189 -5.65 -13.56 -7.60
CA SER A 189 -5.99 -14.14 -8.92
C SER A 189 -5.95 -13.13 -10.08
N GLY A 190 -5.05 -12.14 -10.05
CA GLY A 190 -4.86 -11.18 -11.14
C GLY A 190 -5.94 -10.11 -11.30
N PHE A 191 -6.96 -10.07 -10.44
CA PHE A 191 -8.02 -9.05 -10.49
C PHE A 191 -7.75 -7.81 -9.64
N GLY A 192 -6.80 -7.91 -8.70
CA GLY A 192 -6.49 -6.83 -7.78
C GLY A 192 -5.23 -6.05 -8.18
N VAL A 193 -5.07 -4.87 -7.57
CA VAL A 193 -3.83 -4.09 -7.62
C VAL A 193 -3.34 -3.84 -6.20
N THR A 194 -2.04 -3.93 -6.01
CA THR A 194 -1.39 -3.57 -4.75
C THR A 194 -0.43 -2.42 -4.99
N ILE A 195 -0.60 -1.31 -4.28
CA ILE A 195 0.29 -0.15 -4.37
C ILE A 195 0.91 0.07 -3.00
N LEU A 196 2.24 0.10 -2.94
CA LEU A 196 2.95 0.33 -1.69
C LEU A 196 3.93 1.50 -1.80
N ALA A 197 3.88 2.43 -0.87
CA ALA A 197 4.95 3.39 -0.67
C ALA A 197 6.07 2.72 0.12
N ILE A 198 7.31 2.81 -0.38
CA ILE A 198 8.47 2.18 0.25
C ILE A 198 9.71 3.07 0.07
N HIS A 199 10.61 3.03 1.07
CA HIS A 199 11.85 3.79 1.02
C HIS A 199 13.03 2.99 0.46
N ASP A 200 13.05 1.69 0.72
CA ASP A 200 14.14 0.81 0.29
C ASP A 200 14.00 0.46 -1.18
N LEU A 201 14.92 1.00 -1.99
CA LEU A 201 14.94 0.80 -3.44
C LEU A 201 15.26 -0.65 -3.81
N ASN A 202 16.06 -1.35 -3.01
CA ASN A 202 16.44 -2.74 -3.27
C ASN A 202 15.26 -3.68 -3.01
N ILE A 203 14.49 -3.42 -1.95
CA ILE A 203 13.24 -4.14 -1.69
C ILE A 203 12.23 -3.84 -2.81
N ALA A 204 12.07 -2.59 -3.23
CA ALA A 204 11.18 -2.23 -4.33
C ALA A 204 11.60 -2.95 -5.63
N ALA A 205 12.89 -2.99 -5.94
CA ALA A 205 13.43 -3.67 -7.12
C ALA A 205 13.14 -5.17 -7.14
N GLN A 206 13.22 -5.82 -5.98
CA GLN A 206 13.09 -7.26 -5.87
C GLN A 206 11.63 -7.74 -5.91
N PHE A 207 10.72 -6.97 -5.35
CA PHE A 207 9.35 -7.46 -5.09
C PHE A 207 8.26 -6.81 -5.95
N SER A 208 8.54 -5.74 -6.68
CA SER A 208 7.54 -5.03 -7.48
C SER A 208 7.61 -5.37 -8.95
N ASP A 209 6.44 -5.41 -9.59
CA ASP A 209 6.33 -5.58 -11.05
C ASP A 209 6.63 -4.25 -11.75
N ARG A 210 6.29 -3.12 -11.10
CA ARG A 210 6.43 -1.76 -11.63
C ARG A 210 6.80 -0.79 -10.50
N ILE A 211 7.58 0.22 -10.84
CA ILE A 211 8.01 1.27 -9.92
C ILE A 211 7.63 2.63 -10.49
N LEU A 212 7.01 3.47 -9.66
CA LEU A 212 6.86 4.90 -9.91
C LEU A 212 7.86 5.65 -9.02
N LEU A 213 8.82 6.32 -9.65
CA LEU A 213 9.84 7.11 -8.97
C LEU A 213 9.36 8.55 -8.83
N PHE A 214 9.14 8.97 -7.60
CA PHE A 214 8.64 10.30 -7.24
C PHE A 214 9.77 11.28 -7.01
N SER A 215 9.59 12.49 -7.53
CA SER A 215 10.43 13.65 -7.23
C SER A 215 9.58 14.90 -7.18
N LYS A 216 9.66 15.68 -6.10
CA LYS A 216 9.01 16.99 -5.94
C LYS A 216 7.52 17.03 -6.35
N GLY A 217 6.78 16.00 -5.98
CA GLY A 217 5.33 15.93 -6.25
C GLY A 217 4.93 15.41 -7.64
N SER A 218 5.88 15.00 -8.46
CA SER A 218 5.67 14.48 -9.81
C SER A 218 6.26 13.08 -9.96
N ILE A 219 5.84 12.32 -10.97
CA ILE A 219 6.45 11.06 -11.36
C ILE A 219 7.64 11.38 -12.29
N ALA A 220 8.86 11.10 -11.83
CA ALA A 220 10.08 11.31 -12.60
C ALA A 220 10.38 10.13 -13.54
N ALA A 221 10.03 8.91 -13.14
CA ALA A 221 10.13 7.72 -13.99
C ALA A 221 9.06 6.70 -13.60
N ASP A 222 8.61 5.91 -14.56
CA ASP A 222 7.57 4.91 -14.45
C ASP A 222 7.90 3.73 -15.36
N GLY A 223 7.96 2.53 -14.83
CA GLY A 223 8.30 1.32 -15.58
C GLY A 223 8.73 0.17 -14.68
N THR A 224 9.35 -0.83 -15.28
CA THR A 224 9.94 -1.96 -14.56
C THR A 224 11.09 -1.51 -13.66
N PRO A 225 11.46 -2.28 -12.63
CA PRO A 225 12.60 -1.95 -11.78
C PRO A 225 13.89 -1.62 -12.56
N LYS A 226 14.16 -2.34 -13.66
CA LYS A 226 15.35 -2.11 -14.49
C LYS A 226 15.31 -0.78 -15.25
N GLU A 227 14.15 -0.39 -15.73
CA GLU A 227 13.97 0.87 -16.48
C GLU A 227 14.03 2.09 -15.56
N VAL A 228 13.51 1.96 -14.35
CA VAL A 228 13.37 3.09 -13.41
C VAL A 228 14.61 3.27 -12.54
N LEU A 229 15.18 2.20 -12.00
CA LEU A 229 16.31 2.27 -11.06
C LEU A 229 17.64 2.29 -11.80
N THR A 230 17.85 3.32 -12.60
CA THR A 230 19.10 3.61 -13.29
C THR A 230 19.99 4.55 -12.49
N LYS A 231 21.31 4.51 -12.71
CA LYS A 231 22.25 5.41 -12.05
C LYS A 231 21.83 6.86 -12.20
N ASN A 232 21.50 7.30 -13.42
CA ASN A 232 21.09 8.67 -13.70
C ASN A 232 19.85 9.09 -12.91
N ASN A 233 18.81 8.25 -12.86
CA ASN A 233 17.59 8.56 -12.13
C ASN A 233 17.85 8.68 -10.62
N ILE A 234 18.62 7.75 -10.05
CA ILE A 234 18.91 7.74 -8.62
C ILE A 234 19.77 8.93 -8.23
N GLU A 235 20.88 9.18 -8.93
CA GLU A 235 21.78 10.31 -8.64
C GLU A 235 21.07 11.66 -8.79
N SER A 236 20.24 11.83 -9.83
CA SER A 236 19.52 13.08 -10.06
C SER A 236 18.48 13.40 -8.99
N ILE A 237 17.86 12.37 -8.39
CA ILE A 237 16.75 12.54 -7.43
C ILE A 237 17.24 12.52 -5.99
N TYR A 238 18.20 11.65 -5.66
CA TYR A 238 18.70 11.48 -4.29
C TYR A 238 19.97 12.30 -4.02
N GLY A 239 20.66 12.79 -5.08
CA GLY A 239 21.85 13.64 -4.94
C GLY A 239 23.09 12.91 -4.45
N SER A 240 23.11 11.57 -4.51
CA SER A 240 24.22 10.73 -4.05
C SER A 240 24.74 9.87 -5.19
N GLU A 241 26.06 9.74 -5.33
CA GLU A 241 26.66 8.79 -6.25
C GLU A 241 26.31 7.36 -5.84
N VAL A 242 25.93 6.53 -6.82
CA VAL A 242 25.58 5.13 -6.59
C VAL A 242 26.20 4.21 -7.64
N THR A 243 26.43 2.98 -7.22
CA THR A 243 26.77 1.88 -8.13
C THR A 243 25.56 0.98 -8.25
N ILE A 244 25.21 0.59 -9.47
CA ILE A 244 24.12 -0.37 -9.70
C ILE A 244 24.72 -1.65 -10.24
N ILE A 245 24.42 -2.76 -9.55
CA ILE A 245 24.78 -4.11 -9.98
C ILE A 245 23.52 -4.92 -10.23
N THR A 246 23.65 -6.03 -10.94
CA THR A 246 22.54 -6.98 -11.13
C THR A 246 22.57 -8.01 -10.03
N HIS A 247 21.42 -8.23 -9.37
CA HIS A 247 21.26 -9.28 -8.35
C HIS A 247 21.52 -10.66 -8.99
N PRO A 248 22.40 -11.49 -8.40
CA PRO A 248 22.81 -12.74 -9.04
C PRO A 248 21.68 -13.78 -9.19
N GLU A 249 20.73 -13.81 -8.27
CA GLU A 249 19.63 -14.78 -8.29
C GLU A 249 18.37 -14.23 -9.00
N HIS A 250 18.03 -12.97 -8.80
CA HIS A 250 16.75 -12.41 -9.28
C HIS A 250 16.91 -11.56 -10.55
N GLY A 251 18.13 -11.20 -10.92
CA GLY A 251 18.40 -10.37 -12.09
C GLY A 251 17.86 -8.94 -11.97
N THR A 252 17.41 -8.50 -10.80
CA THR A 252 16.93 -7.15 -10.52
C THR A 252 18.09 -6.21 -10.21
N PRO A 253 17.94 -4.87 -10.39
CA PRO A 253 18.96 -3.92 -9.98
C PRO A 253 19.14 -3.90 -8.46
N VAL A 254 20.39 -3.78 -8.01
CA VAL A 254 20.78 -3.57 -6.61
C VAL A 254 21.58 -2.28 -6.54
N ILE A 255 21.09 -1.34 -5.76
CA ILE A 255 21.72 -0.03 -5.53
C ILE A 255 22.67 -0.14 -4.34
N ILE A 256 23.94 0.25 -4.58
CA ILE A 256 25.00 0.31 -3.57
C ILE A 256 25.44 1.78 -3.49
N SER A 257 25.32 2.37 -2.31
CA SER A 257 25.76 3.73 -1.97
C SER A 257 27.02 3.72 -1.13
#